data_245ef01b044b23ecf9641344d41f80b3
#
_entry.id   245ef01b044b23ecf9641344d41f80b3
#
_cell.length_a   1.000
_cell.length_b   1.000
_cell.length_c   1.000
_cell.angle_alpha   90.00
_cell.angle_beta   90.00
_cell.angle_gamma   90.00
#
_symmetry.space_group_name_H-M   'P 1'
#
loop_
_entity.id
_entity.type
_entity.pdbx_description
1 polymer ?
#
loop_
_entity_poly.entity_id
_entity_poly.type
_entity_poly.pdbx_seq_one_letter_code
_entity_poly.pdbx_strand_id
1 'polypeptide(L)'
;GLGAHEEAPLVTARAAMADAWGEFDDETGRSARYGVAALDGSEFVQPVLGGLFAGQLTGLGGVPGGGKTAMAITAAVATAEAGGRVLFGALEMPRTDVAWRIAAGYCRWSPPSVDRIRSRKLSGDEIADLQRASRAVADLPLLIDDHPTTADAFCALARAEHSRDPLSLVVVDYLHLFERDAVDAKSREDQVIRRQVYALKTLAKALRVPVLMLVQFNRGGAKSERPTMFDAFGGSGIEQGCDNVVILVPDASTKGAGVGRVMVYVDKRRGGSPCEDGVPILFDRARQRMRDLDGAASQVEY
;
A
#
# COMPACT_ATOMS: atom_id res chain seq x y z
N GLY A 1 36.25 -2.72 7.04
CA GLY A 1 36.16 -3.79 6.05
C GLY A 1 34.92 -3.57 5.25
N LEU A 2 35.06 -3.35 3.94
CA LEU A 2 33.95 -3.33 2.98
C LEU A 2 33.30 -4.70 3.04
N GLY A 3 32.03 -4.76 3.52
CA GLY A 3 31.23 -5.96 3.50
C GLY A 3 31.10 -6.44 2.06
N ALA A 4 31.54 -7.66 1.81
CA ALA A 4 31.30 -8.33 0.54
C ALA A 4 29.80 -8.31 0.24
N HIS A 5 29.41 -7.64 -0.86
CA HIS A 5 28.14 -7.91 -1.48
C HIS A 5 28.21 -9.38 -1.91
N GLU A 6 27.45 -10.26 -1.25
CA GLU A 6 27.17 -11.57 -1.82
C GLU A 6 26.41 -11.31 -3.14
N GLU A 7 27.14 -11.35 -4.24
CA GLU A 7 26.54 -11.36 -5.56
C GLU A 7 25.67 -12.59 -5.65
N ALA A 8 24.36 -12.40 -5.86
CA ALA A 8 23.47 -13.52 -6.12
C ALA A 8 24.05 -14.33 -7.29
N PRO A 9 24.17 -15.65 -7.17
CA PRO A 9 24.82 -16.46 -8.19
C PRO A 9 24.09 -16.32 -9.52
N LEU A 10 24.84 -16.23 -10.62
CA LEU A 10 24.26 -16.28 -11.96
C LEU A 10 23.52 -17.59 -12.14
N VAL A 11 22.26 -17.51 -12.57
CA VAL A 11 21.43 -18.68 -12.86
C VAL A 11 21.32 -18.90 -14.37
N THR A 12 21.24 -20.15 -14.80
CA THR A 12 21.02 -20.49 -16.20
C THR A 12 19.55 -20.17 -16.60
N ALA A 13 19.30 -19.96 -17.90
CA ALA A 13 17.93 -19.79 -18.40
C ALA A 13 17.03 -20.98 -18.03
N ARG A 14 17.57 -22.20 -17.98
CA ARG A 14 16.83 -23.39 -17.52
C ARG A 14 16.41 -23.27 -16.05
N ALA A 15 17.31 -22.84 -15.17
CA ALA A 15 17.00 -22.65 -13.76
C ALA A 15 15.97 -21.53 -13.57
N ALA A 16 16.13 -20.41 -14.28
CA ALA A 16 15.17 -19.31 -14.26
C ALA A 16 13.76 -19.75 -14.76
N MET A 17 13.69 -20.64 -15.76
CA MET A 17 12.41 -21.20 -16.22
C MET A 17 11.81 -22.17 -15.22
N ALA A 18 12.62 -22.98 -14.52
CA ALA A 18 12.11 -23.84 -13.46
C ALA A 18 11.55 -23.00 -12.29
N ASP A 19 12.24 -21.93 -11.90
CA ASP A 19 11.75 -20.99 -10.89
C ASP A 19 10.41 -20.34 -11.34
N ALA A 20 10.31 -19.92 -12.62
CA ALA A 20 9.09 -19.33 -13.17
C ALA A 20 7.91 -20.29 -13.18
N TRP A 21 8.13 -21.57 -13.52
CA TRP A 21 7.10 -22.60 -13.43
C TRP A 21 6.72 -22.90 -11.98
N GLY A 22 7.68 -22.91 -11.04
CA GLY A 22 7.39 -23.04 -9.61
C GLY A 22 6.53 -21.90 -9.08
N GLU A 23 6.77 -20.66 -9.56
CA GLU A 23 5.93 -19.50 -9.22
C GLU A 23 4.53 -19.58 -9.84
N PHE A 24 4.40 -20.16 -11.04
CA PHE A 24 3.12 -20.37 -11.72
C PHE A 24 2.26 -21.45 -11.02
N ASP A 25 2.89 -22.53 -10.57
CA ASP A 25 2.22 -23.65 -9.90
C ASP A 25 1.93 -23.36 -8.41
N ASP A 26 2.51 -22.29 -7.84
CA ASP A 26 2.27 -21.87 -6.46
C ASP A 26 0.93 -21.13 -6.35
N GLU A 27 -0.16 -21.88 -6.23
CA GLU A 27 -1.52 -21.36 -6.00
C GLU A 27 -1.63 -20.57 -4.68
N THR A 28 -0.69 -20.72 -3.75
CA THR A 28 -0.68 -19.96 -2.48
C THR A 28 -0.33 -18.50 -2.70
N GLY A 29 0.00 -18.15 -3.95
CA GLY A 29 0.13 -16.81 -4.50
C GLY A 29 0.82 -15.85 -3.56
N ARG A 30 2.13 -15.75 -3.62
CA ARG A 30 2.93 -14.71 -2.93
C ARG A 30 2.62 -13.29 -3.43
N SER A 31 1.47 -13.09 -4.07
CA SER A 31 0.95 -11.79 -4.44
C SER A 31 -0.03 -11.31 -3.39
N ALA A 32 0.20 -10.12 -2.89
CA ALA A 32 -0.75 -9.45 -2.02
C ALA A 32 -1.91 -8.86 -2.84
N ARG A 33 -3.00 -8.53 -2.16
CA ARG A 33 -4.22 -7.97 -2.78
C ARG A 33 -4.42 -6.51 -2.39
N TYR A 34 -5.12 -5.77 -3.24
CA TYR A 34 -5.63 -4.44 -2.91
C TYR A 34 -6.85 -4.50 -1.99
N GLY A 35 -7.56 -5.63 -1.98
CA GLY A 35 -8.79 -5.81 -1.21
C GLY A 35 -10.03 -5.22 -1.89
N VAL A 36 -9.96 -4.94 -3.18
CA VAL A 36 -11.08 -4.51 -4.03
C VAL A 36 -11.05 -5.28 -5.33
N ALA A 37 -12.19 -5.89 -5.71
CA ALA A 37 -12.27 -6.76 -6.89
C ALA A 37 -11.96 -6.03 -8.20
N ALA A 38 -12.25 -4.74 -8.28
CA ALA A 38 -11.89 -3.90 -9.43
C ALA A 38 -10.38 -3.91 -9.75
N LEU A 39 -9.52 -4.08 -8.74
CA LEU A 39 -8.07 -4.11 -8.90
C LEU A 39 -7.51 -5.53 -8.91
N ASP A 40 -8.03 -6.41 -8.06
CA ASP A 40 -7.52 -7.78 -7.84
C ASP A 40 -8.16 -8.81 -8.77
N GLY A 41 -9.38 -8.56 -9.21
CA GLY A 41 -10.22 -9.51 -9.91
C GLY A 41 -11.11 -10.33 -8.97
N SER A 42 -12.19 -10.84 -9.51
CA SER A 42 -13.08 -11.81 -8.89
C SER A 42 -13.70 -12.68 -9.97
N GLU A 43 -14.50 -13.67 -9.59
CA GLU A 43 -15.25 -14.50 -10.52
C GLU A 43 -16.10 -13.68 -11.51
N PHE A 44 -16.57 -12.50 -11.10
CA PHE A 44 -17.47 -11.65 -11.88
C PHE A 44 -16.84 -10.36 -12.40
N VAL A 45 -15.62 -10.01 -11.96
CA VAL A 45 -14.95 -8.73 -12.31
C VAL A 45 -13.56 -9.01 -12.86
N GLN A 46 -13.32 -8.58 -14.10
CA GLN A 46 -11.97 -8.62 -14.67
C GLN A 46 -11.06 -7.61 -13.96
N PRO A 47 -9.87 -8.03 -13.51
CA PRO A 47 -8.99 -7.14 -12.76
C PRO A 47 -8.31 -6.11 -13.65
N VAL A 48 -8.16 -4.90 -13.15
CA VAL A 48 -7.33 -3.88 -13.80
C VAL A 48 -5.84 -4.19 -13.60
N LEU A 49 -5.46 -4.74 -12.45
CA LEU A 49 -4.07 -5.05 -12.09
C LEU A 49 -3.84 -6.54 -11.82
N GLY A 50 -4.79 -7.26 -11.25
CA GLY A 50 -4.66 -8.66 -10.83
C GLY A 50 -3.95 -8.83 -9.48
N GLY A 51 -3.79 -7.74 -8.71
CA GLY A 51 -3.18 -7.72 -7.39
C GLY A 51 -1.81 -7.03 -7.33
N LEU A 52 -1.13 -7.23 -6.22
CA LEU A 52 0.22 -6.75 -5.94
C LEU A 52 1.21 -7.91 -6.13
N PHE A 53 2.06 -7.82 -7.13
CA PHE A 53 2.91 -8.93 -7.55
C PHE A 53 4.25 -9.00 -6.79
N ALA A 54 4.67 -10.21 -6.46
CA ALA A 54 5.95 -10.48 -5.82
C ALA A 54 7.14 -9.88 -6.60
N GLY A 55 8.08 -9.28 -5.91
CA GLY A 55 9.27 -8.66 -6.50
C GLY A 55 9.01 -7.34 -7.24
N GLN A 56 7.79 -6.81 -7.19
CA GLN A 56 7.43 -5.54 -7.86
C GLN A 56 7.23 -4.40 -6.85
N LEU A 57 7.63 -3.21 -7.29
CA LEU A 57 7.35 -1.95 -6.60
C LEU A 57 6.17 -1.26 -7.27
N THR A 58 5.11 -1.02 -6.50
CA THR A 58 3.94 -0.26 -6.94
C THR A 58 3.91 1.11 -6.26
N GLY A 59 3.88 2.17 -7.04
CA GLY A 59 3.64 3.53 -6.58
C GLY A 59 2.14 3.83 -6.54
N LEU A 60 1.62 4.24 -5.38
CA LEU A 60 0.24 4.67 -5.18
C LEU A 60 0.19 6.18 -5.00
N GLY A 61 -0.18 6.90 -6.05
CA GLY A 61 -0.28 8.35 -6.09
C GLY A 61 -1.67 8.87 -5.78
N GLY A 62 -1.76 10.13 -5.38
CA GLY A 62 -3.03 10.81 -5.20
C GLY A 62 -2.90 12.10 -4.40
N VAL A 63 -3.94 12.93 -4.49
CA VAL A 63 -4.01 14.20 -3.76
C VAL A 63 -4.11 13.99 -2.23
N PRO A 64 -3.73 14.99 -1.41
CA PRO A 64 -3.99 14.94 0.02
C PRO A 64 -5.49 14.69 0.32
N GLY A 65 -5.77 13.80 1.26
CA GLY A 65 -7.15 13.40 1.58
C GLY A 65 -7.84 12.52 0.51
N GLY A 66 -7.13 12.13 -0.56
CA GLY A 66 -7.66 11.31 -1.67
C GLY A 66 -7.83 9.82 -1.34
N GLY A 67 -7.52 9.38 -0.12
CA GLY A 67 -7.73 7.99 0.31
C GLY A 67 -6.53 7.06 0.13
N LYS A 68 -5.32 7.58 -0.16
CA LYS A 68 -4.10 6.75 -0.31
C LYS A 68 -3.87 5.82 0.89
N THR A 69 -3.80 6.38 2.09
CA THR A 69 -3.63 5.61 3.33
C THR A 69 -4.76 4.60 3.54
N ALA A 70 -6.02 4.97 3.21
CA ALA A 70 -7.15 4.05 3.30
C ALA A 70 -7.02 2.88 2.31
N MET A 71 -6.54 3.12 1.08
CA MET A 71 -6.25 2.06 0.13
C MET A 71 -5.12 1.16 0.64
N ALA A 72 -4.04 1.75 1.17
CA ALA A 72 -2.94 0.99 1.73
C ALA A 72 -3.36 0.14 2.93
N ILE A 73 -4.20 0.68 3.82
CA ILE A 73 -4.81 -0.07 4.93
C ILE A 73 -5.70 -1.19 4.40
N THR A 74 -6.53 -0.92 3.38
CA THR A 74 -7.38 -1.95 2.77
C THR A 74 -6.53 -3.09 2.22
N ALA A 75 -5.46 -2.79 1.48
CA ALA A 75 -4.54 -3.79 0.96
C ALA A 75 -3.80 -4.58 2.07
N ALA A 76 -3.34 -3.88 3.10
CA ALA A 76 -2.65 -4.50 4.24
C ALA A 76 -3.57 -5.47 4.97
N VAL A 77 -4.81 -5.06 5.22
CA VAL A 77 -5.79 -5.91 5.92
C VAL A 77 -6.23 -7.08 5.05
N ALA A 78 -6.56 -6.88 3.77
CA ALA A 78 -6.95 -7.97 2.88
C ALA A 78 -5.84 -9.02 2.75
N THR A 79 -4.57 -8.61 2.74
CA THR A 79 -3.43 -9.51 2.75
C THR A 79 -3.31 -10.26 4.07
N ALA A 80 -3.48 -9.55 5.21
CA ALA A 80 -3.39 -10.13 6.54
C ALA A 80 -4.55 -11.10 6.84
N GLU A 81 -5.77 -10.79 6.41
CA GLU A 81 -6.94 -11.68 6.50
C GLU A 81 -6.79 -12.95 5.68
N ALA A 82 -6.05 -12.88 4.57
CA ALA A 82 -5.65 -14.06 3.79
C ALA A 82 -4.49 -14.86 4.43
N GLY A 83 -4.03 -14.50 5.63
CA GLY A 83 -2.94 -15.14 6.35
C GLY A 83 -1.55 -14.63 5.98
N GLY A 84 -1.43 -13.65 5.10
CA GLY A 84 -0.16 -13.06 4.70
C GLY A 84 0.38 -12.08 5.74
N ARG A 85 1.65 -12.19 6.11
CA ARG A 85 2.30 -11.28 7.05
C ARG A 85 2.67 -9.96 6.38
N VAL A 86 2.29 -8.84 7.00
CA VAL A 86 2.46 -7.50 6.43
C VAL A 86 3.35 -6.63 7.31
N LEU A 87 4.29 -5.88 6.69
CA LEU A 87 5.02 -4.79 7.34
C LEU A 87 4.49 -3.45 6.81
N PHE A 88 3.95 -2.61 7.69
CA PHE A 88 3.41 -1.30 7.38
C PHE A 88 4.29 -0.20 8.01
N GLY A 89 5.06 0.51 7.19
CA GLY A 89 5.82 1.70 7.58
C GLY A 89 4.91 2.91 7.63
N ALA A 90 4.54 3.33 8.83
CA ALA A 90 3.62 4.44 9.11
C ALA A 90 4.41 5.73 9.38
N LEU A 91 5.06 6.29 8.36
CA LEU A 91 5.96 7.45 8.53
C LEU A 91 5.20 8.77 8.72
N GLU A 92 3.92 8.86 8.28
CA GLU A 92 3.10 10.08 8.37
C GLU A 92 2.36 10.20 9.71
N MET A 93 2.01 9.09 10.32
CA MET A 93 1.15 9.11 11.51
C MET A 93 1.58 8.07 12.54
N PRO A 94 1.29 8.29 13.83
CA PRO A 94 1.57 7.30 14.86
C PRO A 94 0.90 5.96 14.57
N ARG A 95 1.56 4.85 14.94
CA ARG A 95 1.01 3.48 14.81
C ARG A 95 -0.37 3.32 15.46
N THR A 96 -0.64 4.06 16.53
CA THR A 96 -1.95 4.06 17.19
C THR A 96 -3.06 4.59 16.28
N ASP A 97 -2.78 5.56 15.43
CA ASP A 97 -3.75 6.10 14.47
C ASP A 97 -4.03 5.12 13.34
N VAL A 98 -2.99 4.44 12.86
CA VAL A 98 -3.15 3.35 11.89
C VAL A 98 -4.00 2.24 12.50
N ALA A 99 -3.70 1.82 13.73
CA ALA A 99 -4.47 0.79 14.44
C ALA A 99 -5.95 1.19 14.59
N TRP A 100 -6.25 2.44 14.99
CA TRP A 100 -7.63 2.92 15.09
C TRP A 100 -8.35 2.96 13.74
N ARG A 101 -7.67 3.34 12.66
CA ARG A 101 -8.22 3.32 11.30
C ARG A 101 -8.52 1.90 10.84
N ILE A 102 -7.66 0.94 11.17
CA ILE A 102 -7.92 -0.48 10.91
C ILE A 102 -9.12 -0.96 11.73
N ALA A 103 -9.16 -0.69 13.03
CA ALA A 103 -10.26 -1.08 13.91
C ALA A 103 -11.60 -0.48 13.47
N ALA A 104 -11.62 0.74 12.94
CA ALA A 104 -12.82 1.35 12.38
C ALA A 104 -13.47 0.49 11.27
N GLY A 105 -12.65 -0.20 10.47
CA GLY A 105 -13.13 -1.14 9.45
C GLY A 105 -13.86 -2.36 10.01
N TYR A 106 -13.60 -2.74 11.25
CA TYR A 106 -14.21 -3.90 11.93
C TYR A 106 -15.37 -3.53 12.85
N CYS A 107 -15.70 -2.23 12.99
CA CYS A 107 -16.87 -1.83 13.77
C CYS A 107 -18.17 -2.28 13.09
N ARG A 108 -19.11 -2.84 13.87
CA ARG A 108 -20.44 -3.25 13.41
C ARG A 108 -21.30 -2.04 13.04
N TRP A 109 -21.21 -1.00 13.86
CA TRP A 109 -21.95 0.24 13.71
C TRP A 109 -21.10 1.32 13.03
N SER A 110 -21.61 2.54 12.96
CA SER A 110 -20.80 3.66 12.46
C SER A 110 -19.60 3.89 13.40
N PRO A 111 -18.37 3.70 12.92
CA PRO A 111 -17.21 3.82 13.78
C PRO A 111 -17.01 5.27 14.24
N PRO A 112 -16.52 5.50 15.46
CA PRO A 112 -16.13 6.82 15.89
C PRO A 112 -14.89 7.30 15.13
N SER A 113 -14.82 8.60 14.83
CA SER A 113 -13.60 9.16 14.24
C SER A 113 -12.42 9.06 15.22
N VAL A 114 -11.19 9.05 14.69
CA VAL A 114 -9.97 9.03 15.51
C VAL A 114 -9.95 10.19 16.51
N ASP A 115 -10.45 11.37 16.13
CA ASP A 115 -10.53 12.53 17.03
C ASP A 115 -11.51 12.31 18.19
N ARG A 116 -12.64 11.62 17.95
CA ARG A 116 -13.57 11.24 19.03
C ARG A 116 -12.94 10.22 19.95
N ILE A 117 -12.19 9.26 19.42
CA ILE A 117 -11.45 8.26 20.21
C ILE A 117 -10.42 8.97 21.10
N ARG A 118 -9.59 9.83 20.53
CA ARG A 118 -8.57 10.60 21.25
C ARG A 118 -9.16 11.51 22.35
N SER A 119 -10.27 12.16 22.04
CA SER A 119 -10.96 13.05 22.97
C SER A 119 -11.82 12.30 24.00
N ARG A 120 -11.87 10.95 23.94
CA ARG A 120 -12.69 10.08 24.81
C ARG A 120 -14.18 10.42 24.79
N LYS A 121 -14.70 10.95 23.68
CA LYS A 121 -16.10 11.32 23.48
C LYS A 121 -16.88 10.17 22.84
N LEU A 122 -16.94 9.03 23.54
CA LEU A 122 -17.60 7.81 23.08
C LEU A 122 -18.69 7.38 24.04
N SER A 123 -19.76 6.79 23.53
CA SER A 123 -20.78 6.10 24.32
C SER A 123 -20.27 4.72 24.80
N GLY A 124 -20.98 4.11 25.74
CA GLY A 124 -20.64 2.75 26.19
C GLY A 124 -20.68 1.72 25.07
N ASP A 125 -21.69 1.82 24.20
CA ASP A 125 -21.85 0.92 23.05
C ASP A 125 -20.74 1.10 22.01
N GLU A 126 -20.34 2.34 21.72
CA GLU A 126 -19.20 2.61 20.83
C GLU A 126 -17.88 2.06 21.40
N ILE A 127 -17.69 2.17 22.73
CA ILE A 127 -16.50 1.59 23.39
C ILE A 127 -16.53 0.06 23.27
N ALA A 128 -17.68 -0.57 23.53
CA ALA A 128 -17.81 -2.03 23.45
C ALA A 128 -17.55 -2.55 22.03
N ASP A 129 -18.12 -1.87 21.01
CA ASP A 129 -17.88 -2.25 19.60
C ASP A 129 -16.43 -2.04 19.19
N LEU A 130 -15.82 -0.92 19.60
CA LEU A 130 -14.40 -0.64 19.34
C LEU A 130 -13.47 -1.66 20.03
N GLN A 131 -13.79 -2.08 21.25
CA GLN A 131 -13.04 -3.13 21.96
C GLN A 131 -13.11 -4.47 21.22
N ARG A 132 -14.29 -4.84 20.72
CA ARG A 132 -14.48 -6.03 19.88
C ARG A 132 -13.65 -5.93 18.60
N ALA A 133 -13.75 -4.82 17.88
CA ALA A 133 -12.99 -4.56 16.67
C ALA A 133 -11.48 -4.62 16.92
N SER A 134 -10.99 -4.05 18.04
CA SER A 134 -9.58 -4.07 18.41
C SER A 134 -9.03 -5.49 18.64
N ARG A 135 -9.85 -6.42 19.14
CA ARG A 135 -9.44 -7.83 19.28
C ARG A 135 -9.20 -8.46 17.92
N ALA A 136 -10.12 -8.25 16.97
CA ALA A 136 -9.94 -8.76 15.60
C ALA A 136 -8.66 -8.20 14.94
N VAL A 137 -8.35 -6.92 15.17
CA VAL A 137 -7.10 -6.32 14.65
C VAL A 137 -5.86 -6.91 15.31
N ALA A 138 -5.93 -7.23 16.60
CA ALA A 138 -4.79 -7.78 17.36
C ALA A 138 -4.35 -9.17 16.85
N ASP A 139 -5.28 -9.91 16.24
CA ASP A 139 -5.02 -11.26 15.69
C ASP A 139 -4.46 -11.23 14.26
N LEU A 140 -4.41 -10.05 13.62
CA LEU A 140 -3.87 -9.92 12.27
C LEU A 140 -2.33 -10.03 12.26
N PRO A 141 -1.73 -10.75 11.29
CA PRO A 141 -0.29 -10.83 11.11
C PRO A 141 0.26 -9.51 10.49
N LEU A 142 0.06 -8.40 11.21
CA LEU A 142 0.37 -7.05 10.76
C LEU A 142 1.36 -6.37 11.71
N LEU A 143 2.53 -6.02 11.20
CA LEU A 143 3.55 -5.23 11.89
C LEU A 143 3.41 -3.77 11.46
N ILE A 144 3.37 -2.84 12.42
CA ILE A 144 3.31 -1.40 12.16
C ILE A 144 4.54 -0.74 12.77
N ASP A 145 5.35 -0.10 11.93
CA ASP A 145 6.52 0.67 12.35
C ASP A 145 6.31 2.16 12.05
N ASP A 146 6.37 2.98 13.09
CA ASP A 146 6.19 4.44 13.05
C ASP A 146 7.45 5.21 13.49
N HIS A 147 8.59 4.54 13.54
CA HIS A 147 9.84 5.21 13.91
C HIS A 147 10.38 6.03 12.73
N PRO A 148 10.86 7.27 13.00
CA PRO A 148 11.62 8.03 12.01
C PRO A 148 12.81 7.21 11.53
N THR A 149 12.99 7.10 10.22
CA THR A 149 13.98 6.19 9.65
C THR A 149 14.40 6.60 8.25
N THR A 150 15.57 6.14 7.80
CA THR A 150 15.99 6.24 6.41
C THR A 150 15.45 5.07 5.59
N ALA A 151 15.42 5.21 4.27
CA ALA A 151 14.98 4.13 3.38
C ALA A 151 15.84 2.86 3.55
N ASP A 152 17.16 3.03 3.74
CA ASP A 152 18.08 1.90 3.91
C ASP A 152 17.86 1.18 5.24
N ALA A 153 17.63 1.93 6.33
CA ALA A 153 17.32 1.34 7.65
C ALA A 153 15.96 0.62 7.64
N PHE A 154 14.94 1.19 7.01
CA PHE A 154 13.65 0.52 6.81
C PHE A 154 13.79 -0.76 5.97
N CYS A 155 14.57 -0.72 4.89
CA CYS A 155 14.88 -1.92 4.10
C CYS A 155 15.61 -3.00 4.91
N ALA A 156 16.51 -2.60 5.82
CA ALA A 156 17.18 -3.54 6.72
C ALA A 156 16.21 -4.18 7.71
N LEU A 157 15.29 -3.40 8.29
CA LEU A 157 14.19 -3.91 9.13
C LEU A 157 13.33 -4.92 8.37
N ALA A 158 12.90 -4.58 7.16
CA ALA A 158 12.07 -5.46 6.33
C ALA A 158 12.78 -6.80 6.03
N ARG A 159 14.09 -6.78 5.73
CA ARG A 159 14.88 -8.01 5.55
C ARG A 159 14.96 -8.84 6.82
N ALA A 160 15.21 -8.21 7.96
CA ALA A 160 15.27 -8.90 9.24
C ALA A 160 13.94 -9.56 9.61
N GLU A 161 12.82 -8.84 9.43
CA GLU A 161 11.49 -9.38 9.68
C GLU A 161 11.12 -10.51 8.71
N HIS A 162 11.45 -10.36 7.42
CA HIS A 162 11.23 -11.40 6.42
C HIS A 162 12.04 -12.68 6.71
N SER A 163 13.26 -12.54 7.26
CA SER A 163 14.10 -13.69 7.62
C SER A 163 13.60 -14.44 8.85
N ARG A 164 12.83 -13.76 9.74
CA ARG A 164 12.20 -14.41 10.90
C ARG A 164 10.97 -15.19 10.51
N ASP A 165 10.14 -14.57 9.71
CA ASP A 165 8.89 -15.12 9.21
C ASP A 165 8.53 -14.36 7.91
N PRO A 166 8.32 -15.07 6.77
CA PRO A 166 8.17 -14.44 5.46
C PRO A 166 7.08 -13.38 5.41
N LEU A 167 7.44 -12.19 4.91
CA LEU A 167 6.48 -11.12 4.61
C LEU A 167 5.78 -11.41 3.28
N SER A 168 4.50 -11.08 3.20
CA SER A 168 3.67 -11.14 1.99
C SER A 168 3.46 -9.77 1.36
N LEU A 169 3.61 -8.68 2.14
CA LEU A 169 3.47 -7.31 1.67
C LEU A 169 4.33 -6.36 2.54
N VAL A 170 4.94 -5.39 1.90
CA VAL A 170 5.56 -4.23 2.56
C VAL A 170 4.85 -2.96 2.09
N VAL A 171 4.40 -2.12 3.02
CA VAL A 171 3.76 -0.82 2.75
C VAL A 171 4.64 0.30 3.28
N VAL A 172 4.76 1.41 2.54
CA VAL A 172 5.45 2.64 2.95
C VAL A 172 4.50 3.82 2.81
N ASP A 173 4.05 4.39 3.91
CA ASP A 173 3.15 5.55 3.96
C ASP A 173 3.83 6.73 4.67
N TYR A 174 4.45 7.64 3.94
CA TYR A 174 4.71 7.74 2.52
C TYR A 174 6.19 8.08 2.25
N LEU A 175 6.64 7.86 1.01
CA LEU A 175 8.04 7.91 0.57
C LEU A 175 8.83 9.15 1.04
N HIS A 176 8.26 10.35 0.91
CA HIS A 176 8.95 11.62 1.18
C HIS A 176 9.23 11.89 2.66
N LEU A 177 8.75 11.03 3.57
CA LEU A 177 9.01 11.15 5.01
C LEU A 177 10.21 10.32 5.48
N PHE A 178 10.84 9.56 4.59
CA PHE A 178 12.13 9.00 4.95
C PHE A 178 13.14 10.09 5.25
N GLU A 179 13.86 9.92 6.34
CA GLU A 179 14.98 10.79 6.69
C GLU A 179 16.08 10.71 5.62
N ARG A 180 16.84 11.79 5.48
CA ARG A 180 17.99 11.80 4.60
C ARG A 180 19.16 11.07 5.25
N ASP A 181 19.77 10.17 4.51
CA ASP A 181 21.05 9.60 4.90
C ASP A 181 22.17 10.64 4.89
N ALA A 182 23.25 10.36 5.62
CA ALA A 182 24.43 11.25 5.66
C ALA A 182 25.02 11.49 4.26
N VAL A 183 24.94 10.50 3.37
CA VAL A 183 25.39 10.61 1.96
C VAL A 183 24.49 11.55 1.14
N ASP A 184 23.27 11.80 1.59
CA ASP A 184 22.29 12.66 0.93
C ASP A 184 22.31 14.12 1.40
N ALA A 185 23.13 14.46 2.40
CA ALA A 185 23.14 15.78 3.01
C ALA A 185 23.36 16.94 2.01
N LYS A 186 24.07 16.70 0.91
CA LYS A 186 24.33 17.67 -0.17
C LYS A 186 23.62 17.34 -1.48
N SER A 187 22.82 16.27 -1.52
CA SER A 187 22.12 15.83 -2.72
C SER A 187 20.87 16.64 -2.97
N ARG A 188 20.53 16.83 -4.24
CA ARG A 188 19.24 17.42 -4.63
C ARG A 188 18.10 16.48 -4.26
N GLU A 189 16.93 17.04 -3.99
CA GLU A 189 15.76 16.27 -3.56
C GLU A 189 15.36 15.17 -4.55
N ASP A 190 15.42 15.45 -5.86
CA ASP A 190 15.13 14.47 -6.91
C ASP A 190 16.10 13.27 -6.89
N GLN A 191 17.37 13.49 -6.52
CA GLN A 191 18.37 12.44 -6.39
C GLN A 191 18.12 11.57 -5.14
N VAL A 192 17.72 12.22 -4.04
CA VAL A 192 17.36 11.52 -2.79
C VAL A 192 16.15 10.60 -3.03
N ILE A 193 15.09 11.14 -3.61
CA ILE A 193 13.88 10.38 -3.95
C ILE A 193 14.22 9.19 -4.86
N ARG A 194 15.02 9.42 -5.91
CA ARG A 194 15.42 8.34 -6.82
C ARG A 194 16.14 7.22 -6.07
N ARG A 195 17.04 7.55 -5.13
CA ARG A 195 17.76 6.56 -4.32
C ARG A 195 16.83 5.77 -3.42
N GLN A 196 15.90 6.45 -2.73
CA GLN A 196 14.91 5.81 -1.87
C GLN A 196 14.02 4.85 -2.67
N VAL A 197 13.53 5.27 -3.85
CA VAL A 197 12.75 4.42 -4.75
C VAL A 197 13.57 3.20 -5.21
N TYR A 198 14.84 3.40 -5.54
CA TYR A 198 15.74 2.31 -5.95
C TYR A 198 15.99 1.32 -4.80
N ALA A 199 16.14 1.80 -3.56
CA ALA A 199 16.29 0.94 -2.38
C ALA A 199 15.05 0.05 -2.18
N LEU A 200 13.83 0.63 -2.26
CA LEU A 200 12.56 -0.11 -2.16
C LEU A 200 12.37 -1.09 -3.32
N LYS A 201 12.76 -0.71 -4.53
CA LYS A 201 12.73 -1.60 -5.69
C LYS A 201 13.67 -2.80 -5.52
N THR A 202 14.87 -2.55 -5.01
CA THR A 202 15.87 -3.59 -4.72
C THR A 202 15.36 -4.51 -3.62
N LEU A 203 14.72 -3.95 -2.57
CA LEU A 203 14.07 -4.72 -1.51
C LEU A 203 13.01 -5.67 -2.08
N ALA A 204 12.07 -5.14 -2.88
CA ALA A 204 11.01 -5.95 -3.49
C ALA A 204 11.58 -7.16 -4.24
N LYS A 205 12.57 -6.91 -5.10
CA LYS A 205 13.24 -7.97 -5.88
C LYS A 205 13.98 -8.99 -5.01
N ALA A 206 14.73 -8.50 -4.02
CA ALA A 206 15.55 -9.38 -3.18
C ALA A 206 14.70 -10.31 -2.30
N LEU A 207 13.60 -9.80 -1.75
CA LEU A 207 12.70 -10.58 -0.91
C LEU A 207 11.64 -11.36 -1.69
N ARG A 208 11.45 -11.08 -2.99
CA ARG A 208 10.32 -11.54 -3.79
C ARG A 208 8.98 -11.22 -3.13
N VAL A 209 8.86 -10.02 -2.56
CA VAL A 209 7.67 -9.51 -1.87
C VAL A 209 7.19 -8.26 -2.59
N PRO A 210 5.88 -8.06 -2.79
CA PRO A 210 5.36 -6.80 -3.30
C PRO A 210 5.63 -5.66 -2.31
N VAL A 211 6.02 -4.50 -2.84
CA VAL A 211 6.16 -3.25 -2.07
C VAL A 211 5.17 -2.23 -2.60
N LEU A 212 4.28 -1.74 -1.73
CA LEU A 212 3.33 -0.67 -2.01
C LEU A 212 3.85 0.63 -1.37
N MET A 213 4.24 1.58 -2.20
CA MET A 213 4.81 2.85 -1.79
C MET A 213 3.83 3.98 -2.09
N LEU A 214 3.43 4.74 -1.06
CA LEU A 214 2.56 5.88 -1.23
C LEU A 214 3.36 7.12 -1.64
N VAL A 215 2.78 7.91 -2.54
CA VAL A 215 3.37 9.10 -3.10
C VAL A 215 2.38 10.26 -3.06
N GLN A 216 2.84 11.42 -2.62
CA GLN A 216 2.01 12.62 -2.59
C GLN A 216 2.23 13.47 -3.84
N PHE A 217 1.16 13.99 -4.42
CA PHE A 217 1.23 14.93 -5.53
C PHE A 217 1.60 16.34 -5.06
N ASN A 218 2.29 17.07 -5.93
CA ASN A 218 2.53 18.48 -5.76
C ASN A 218 1.21 19.28 -5.90
N ARG A 219 1.23 20.56 -5.54
CA ARG A 219 0.04 21.44 -5.58
C ARG A 219 -0.51 21.63 -7.01
N GLY A 220 0.32 21.51 -8.03
CA GLY A 220 -0.08 21.62 -9.44
C GLY A 220 -0.87 20.38 -9.87
N GLY A 221 -0.32 19.19 -9.62
CA GLY A 221 -0.98 17.94 -9.94
C GLY A 221 -2.28 17.72 -9.20
N ALA A 222 -2.39 18.27 -7.97
CA ALA A 222 -3.63 18.22 -7.19
C ALA A 222 -4.81 18.98 -7.83
N LYS A 223 -4.57 19.81 -8.83
CA LYS A 223 -5.59 20.57 -9.57
C LYS A 223 -5.93 19.99 -10.94
N SER A 224 -5.18 18.99 -11.38
CA SER A 224 -5.43 18.33 -12.67
C SER A 224 -6.68 17.45 -12.56
N GLU A 225 -7.54 17.46 -13.57
CA GLU A 225 -8.66 16.53 -13.69
C GLU A 225 -8.18 15.07 -13.81
N ARG A 226 -7.03 14.89 -14.44
CA ARG A 226 -6.33 13.60 -14.54
C ARG A 226 -4.86 13.81 -14.18
N PRO A 227 -4.49 13.74 -12.91
CA PRO A 227 -3.10 13.78 -12.50
C PRO A 227 -2.38 12.52 -12.97
N THR A 228 -1.10 12.70 -13.28
CA THR A 228 -0.17 11.61 -13.65
C THR A 228 0.94 11.49 -12.61
N MET A 229 1.76 10.46 -12.68
CA MET A 229 2.89 10.34 -11.75
C MET A 229 3.95 11.45 -11.94
N PHE A 230 3.99 12.13 -13.09
CA PHE A 230 4.83 13.32 -13.30
C PHE A 230 4.44 14.48 -12.38
N ASP A 231 3.18 14.52 -11.94
CA ASP A 231 2.66 15.52 -11.00
C ASP A 231 3.09 15.25 -9.53
N ALA A 232 3.72 14.11 -9.26
CA ALA A 232 4.29 13.82 -7.96
C ALA A 232 5.64 14.54 -7.75
N PHE A 233 5.97 14.85 -6.52
CA PHE A 233 7.32 15.30 -6.17
C PHE A 233 8.33 14.21 -6.54
N GLY A 234 9.33 14.56 -7.38
CA GLY A 234 10.29 13.61 -7.89
C GLY A 234 9.73 12.64 -8.94
N GLY A 235 8.62 13.00 -9.60
CA GLY A 235 7.79 12.15 -10.47
C GLY A 235 8.55 11.31 -11.50
N SER A 236 9.57 11.88 -12.17
CA SER A 236 10.38 11.10 -13.12
C SER A 236 11.17 9.96 -12.46
N GLY A 237 11.70 10.15 -11.25
CA GLY A 237 12.41 9.10 -10.50
C GLY A 237 11.48 8.01 -10.00
N ILE A 238 10.29 8.38 -9.58
CA ILE A 238 9.25 7.47 -9.10
C ILE A 238 8.70 6.64 -10.27
N GLU A 239 8.35 7.28 -11.37
CA GLU A 239 7.81 6.60 -12.56
C GLU A 239 8.82 5.59 -13.12
N GLN A 240 10.11 5.97 -13.24
CA GLN A 240 11.16 5.07 -13.74
C GLN A 240 11.42 3.90 -12.80
N GLY A 241 11.34 4.11 -11.49
CA GLY A 241 11.65 3.09 -10.49
C GLY A 241 10.51 2.11 -10.21
N CYS A 242 9.25 2.53 -10.35
CA CYS A 242 8.10 1.66 -10.13
C CYS A 242 7.85 0.71 -11.30
N ASP A 243 7.36 -0.49 -11.00
CA ASP A 243 6.84 -1.44 -12.01
C ASP A 243 5.40 -1.08 -12.38
N ASN A 244 4.62 -0.70 -11.37
CA ASN A 244 3.25 -0.26 -11.54
C ASN A 244 3.05 1.11 -10.89
N VAL A 245 2.15 1.90 -11.47
CA VAL A 245 1.76 3.21 -10.97
C VAL A 245 0.26 3.30 -10.97
N VAL A 246 -0.30 3.46 -9.78
CA VAL A 246 -1.75 3.58 -9.52
C VAL A 246 -2.03 4.97 -8.99
N ILE A 247 -3.07 5.60 -9.50
CA ILE A 247 -3.44 6.98 -9.13
C ILE A 247 -4.88 7.01 -8.64
N LEU A 248 -5.09 7.58 -7.47
CA LEU A 248 -6.40 7.78 -6.87
C LEU A 248 -6.87 9.23 -7.08
N VAL A 249 -8.01 9.40 -7.73
CA VAL A 249 -8.64 10.71 -7.95
C VAL A 249 -10.02 10.70 -7.32
N PRO A 250 -10.24 11.44 -6.22
CA PRO A 250 -11.56 11.58 -5.62
C PRO A 250 -12.53 12.26 -6.59
N ASP A 251 -13.72 11.71 -6.72
CA ASP A 251 -14.79 12.33 -7.48
C ASP A 251 -15.33 13.55 -6.70
N ALA A 252 -15.17 14.72 -7.32
CA ALA A 252 -15.57 16.00 -6.72
C ALA A 252 -17.06 16.06 -6.39
N SER A 253 -17.92 15.35 -7.14
CA SER A 253 -19.39 15.31 -6.90
C SER A 253 -19.74 14.64 -5.57
N THR A 254 -18.85 13.81 -5.02
CA THR A 254 -19.04 13.10 -3.75
C THR A 254 -18.23 13.70 -2.59
N LYS A 255 -17.70 14.92 -2.78
CA LYS A 255 -16.91 15.61 -1.76
C LYS A 255 -17.77 15.86 -0.51
N GLY A 256 -17.25 15.44 0.65
CA GLY A 256 -17.95 15.60 1.94
C GLY A 256 -18.96 14.50 2.27
N ALA A 257 -19.29 13.60 1.35
CA ALA A 257 -20.11 12.44 1.65
C ALA A 257 -19.38 11.46 2.57
N GLY A 258 -20.12 10.76 3.44
CA GLY A 258 -19.56 9.71 4.30
C GLY A 258 -18.94 8.57 3.49
N VAL A 259 -19.56 8.22 2.37
CA VAL A 259 -19.03 7.33 1.34
C VAL A 259 -18.84 8.14 0.05
N GLY A 260 -17.62 8.22 -0.45
CA GLY A 260 -17.29 8.95 -1.66
C GLY A 260 -16.80 8.03 -2.77
N ARG A 261 -16.99 8.44 -4.02
CA ARG A 261 -16.42 7.75 -5.17
C ARG A 261 -14.96 8.18 -5.36
N VAL A 262 -14.12 7.25 -5.74
CA VAL A 262 -12.72 7.46 -6.11
C VAL A 262 -12.48 6.77 -7.44
N MET A 263 -11.93 7.49 -8.42
CA MET A 263 -11.48 6.91 -9.68
C MET A 263 -10.05 6.40 -9.50
N VAL A 264 -9.81 5.17 -9.94
CA VAL A 264 -8.50 4.53 -9.91
C VAL A 264 -7.99 4.44 -11.33
N TYR A 265 -6.90 5.13 -11.62
CA TYR A 265 -6.20 5.05 -12.90
C TYR A 265 -4.94 4.22 -12.74
N VAL A 266 -4.55 3.53 -13.80
CA VAL A 266 -3.27 2.81 -13.87
C VAL A 266 -2.43 3.47 -14.94
N ASP A 267 -1.49 4.30 -14.52
CA ASP A 267 -0.58 5.06 -15.41
C ASP A 267 0.50 4.17 -16.02
N LYS A 268 0.95 3.19 -15.23
CA LYS A 268 1.98 2.23 -15.65
C LYS A 268 1.65 0.85 -15.11
N ARG A 269 1.83 -0.16 -15.95
CA ARG A 269 1.69 -1.57 -15.59
C ARG A 269 2.77 -2.41 -16.25
N ARG A 270 3.60 -3.06 -15.44
CA ARG A 270 4.58 -4.00 -15.94
C ARG A 270 3.88 -5.30 -16.35
N GLY A 271 4.05 -5.68 -17.61
CA GLY A 271 3.43 -6.90 -18.14
C GLY A 271 1.97 -6.77 -18.57
N GLY A 272 1.45 -5.53 -18.69
CA GLY A 272 0.09 -5.27 -19.15
C GLY A 272 -0.08 -3.85 -19.68
N SER A 273 -1.28 -3.51 -20.11
CA SER A 273 -1.64 -2.17 -20.58
C SER A 273 -2.03 -1.26 -19.41
N PRO A 274 -1.76 0.04 -19.48
CA PRO A 274 -2.34 1.05 -18.60
C PRO A 274 -3.87 1.03 -18.66
N CYS A 275 -4.54 1.51 -17.61
CA CYS A 275 -5.99 1.74 -17.60
C CYS A 275 -6.23 3.25 -17.57
N GLU A 276 -6.48 3.82 -18.75
CA GLU A 276 -6.63 5.26 -18.93
C GLU A 276 -8.03 5.76 -18.58
N ASP A 277 -9.05 4.95 -18.76
CA ASP A 277 -10.45 5.33 -18.50
C ASP A 277 -10.77 5.37 -17.01
N GLY A 278 -9.93 4.74 -16.20
CA GLY A 278 -10.11 4.65 -14.76
C GLY A 278 -11.25 3.71 -14.35
N VAL A 279 -11.17 3.21 -13.14
CA VAL A 279 -12.19 2.32 -12.54
C VAL A 279 -12.74 2.96 -11.27
N PRO A 280 -14.06 3.11 -11.13
CA PRO A 280 -14.64 3.68 -9.92
C PRO A 280 -14.67 2.67 -8.78
N ILE A 281 -14.25 3.11 -7.60
CA ILE A 281 -14.39 2.41 -6.32
C ILE A 281 -15.02 3.35 -5.28
N LEU A 282 -15.41 2.82 -4.14
CA LEU A 282 -15.96 3.59 -3.03
C LEU A 282 -14.95 3.75 -1.91
N PHE A 283 -14.86 4.94 -1.35
CA PHE A 283 -14.14 5.23 -0.13
C PHE A 283 -15.13 5.46 1.02
N ASP A 284 -15.23 4.50 1.93
CA ASP A 284 -15.95 4.65 3.19
C ASP A 284 -15.04 5.39 4.20
N ARG A 285 -15.30 6.68 4.35
CA ARG A 285 -14.48 7.56 5.20
C ARG A 285 -14.59 7.22 6.67
N ALA A 286 -15.76 6.76 7.11
CA ALA A 286 -15.97 6.38 8.50
C ALA A 286 -15.17 5.12 8.84
N ARG A 287 -15.21 4.12 7.97
CA ARG A 287 -14.48 2.86 8.14
C ARG A 287 -13.04 2.88 7.65
N GLN A 288 -12.60 3.99 7.02
CA GLN A 288 -11.25 4.11 6.46
C GLN A 288 -10.91 2.95 5.51
N ARG A 289 -11.88 2.51 4.70
CA ARG A 289 -11.77 1.37 3.78
C ARG A 289 -12.18 1.74 2.37
N MET A 290 -11.48 1.16 1.41
CA MET A 290 -11.92 1.11 0.03
C MET A 290 -12.76 -0.15 -0.20
N ARG A 291 -13.75 -0.07 -1.08
CA ARG A 291 -14.61 -1.18 -1.48
C ARG A 291 -15.13 -1.02 -2.90
N ASP A 292 -15.61 -2.10 -3.47
CA ASP A 292 -16.19 -2.09 -4.80
C ASP A 292 -17.49 -1.25 -4.87
N LEU A 293 -17.83 -0.79 -6.07
CA LEU A 293 -18.99 0.06 -6.32
C LEU A 293 -20.31 -0.69 -6.05
N ASP A 294 -20.37 -1.95 -6.49
CA ASP A 294 -21.50 -2.84 -6.25
C ASP A 294 -21.08 -3.83 -5.17
N GLY A 295 -21.85 -3.93 -4.08
CA GLY A 295 -21.56 -4.80 -2.94
C GLY A 295 -21.45 -6.31 -3.25
N ALA A 296 -21.05 -6.65 -4.47
CA ALA A 296 -21.01 -8.00 -5.01
C ALA A 296 -19.79 -8.83 -4.57
N ALA A 297 -18.85 -8.29 -3.81
CA ALA A 297 -17.64 -9.05 -3.49
C ALA A 297 -17.22 -9.03 -2.01
N SER A 298 -17.98 -8.48 -1.10
CA SER A 298 -17.64 -8.51 0.34
C SER A 298 -18.79 -9.03 1.21
N GLN A 299 -19.26 -10.23 0.94
CA GLN A 299 -19.86 -11.08 1.97
C GLN A 299 -18.74 -11.91 2.61
N VAL A 300 -17.84 -11.26 3.32
CA VAL A 300 -17.18 -11.90 4.43
C VAL A 300 -18.15 -11.74 5.61
N GLU A 301 -18.88 -12.79 5.90
CA GLU A 301 -19.64 -12.90 7.14
C GLU A 301 -18.63 -12.80 8.31
N TYR A 302 -18.82 -11.77 9.14
CA TYR A 302 -18.08 -11.58 10.38
C TYR A 302 -18.77 -12.30 11.55
#